data_0b3d9f4a9dd2f5aaa1ce294dcca04af5
#
_entry.id   0b3d9f4a9dd2f5aaa1ce294dcca04af5
#
_cell.length_a   1.000
_cell.length_b   1.000
_cell.length_c   1.000
_cell.angle_alpha   90.00
_cell.angle_beta   90.00
_cell.angle_gamma   90.00
#
_symmetry.space_group_name_H-M   'P 1'
#
loop_
_entity.id
_entity.type
_entity.pdbx_description
1 polymer ?
#
loop_
_entity_poly.entity_id
_entity_poly.type
_entity_poly.pdbx_seq_one_letter_code
_entity_poly.pdbx_strand_id
1 'polypeptide(L)'
;SEYSLTVRKHYAACVSFADAQVGRILDRLDELNLRENTIVVLWGDHGWHLGEHSIWGKHALFEESLRSPLIISYPGIPNPGQLSHSMVETIDIFPTLAELAGLPKPKHSDGVSLRPILDSPTATGHDAFAYFSKGYGRTIRTETHRMIAHDDGFIELYDHRTLAGETSNVADEQPEVVRTLLAKIEARFE
;
A
#
# COMPACT_ATOMS: atom_id res chain seq x y z
N SER A 1 -8.50 -26.83 -1.87
CA SER A 1 -8.00 -27.99 -1.13
C SER A 1 -8.21 -27.79 0.37
N GLU A 2 -8.16 -28.89 1.16
CA GLU A 2 -8.23 -28.83 2.63
C GLU A 2 -7.06 -28.00 3.21
N TYR A 3 -5.89 -28.15 2.62
CA TYR A 3 -4.72 -27.34 2.96
C TYR A 3 -4.99 -25.82 2.81
N SER A 4 -5.54 -25.39 1.68
CA SER A 4 -5.86 -23.98 1.43
C SER A 4 -6.84 -23.43 2.47
N LEU A 5 -7.86 -24.20 2.83
CA LEU A 5 -8.82 -23.80 3.85
C LEU A 5 -8.16 -23.67 5.23
N THR A 6 -7.28 -24.61 5.57
CA THR A 6 -6.54 -24.61 6.83
C THR A 6 -5.65 -23.37 6.94
N VAL A 7 -4.85 -23.05 5.90
CA VAL A 7 -3.99 -21.87 5.89
C VAL A 7 -4.80 -20.58 6.02
N ARG A 8 -5.90 -20.43 5.27
CA ARG A 8 -6.79 -19.26 5.36
C ARG A 8 -7.40 -19.08 6.75
N LYS A 9 -7.81 -20.17 7.41
CA LYS A 9 -8.33 -20.13 8.79
C LYS A 9 -7.26 -19.65 9.78
N HIS A 10 -6.04 -20.16 9.66
CA HIS A 10 -4.94 -19.73 10.54
C HIS A 10 -4.55 -18.26 10.28
N TYR A 11 -4.52 -17.83 9.03
CA TYR A 11 -4.29 -16.42 8.69
C TYR A 11 -5.36 -15.52 9.32
N ALA A 12 -6.65 -15.85 9.17
CA ALA A 12 -7.73 -15.10 9.79
C ALA A 12 -7.62 -15.06 11.33
N ALA A 13 -7.21 -16.19 11.95
CA ALA A 13 -6.97 -16.23 13.39
C ALA A 13 -5.81 -15.31 13.81
N CYS A 14 -4.73 -15.24 13.02
CA CYS A 14 -3.62 -14.31 13.26
C CYS A 14 -4.08 -12.85 13.17
N VAL A 15 -4.90 -12.51 12.16
CA VAL A 15 -5.46 -11.16 12.03
C VAL A 15 -6.32 -10.81 13.25
N SER A 16 -7.24 -11.70 13.66
CA SER A 16 -8.08 -11.49 14.84
C SER A 16 -7.26 -11.33 16.13
N PHE A 17 -6.18 -12.10 16.26
CA PHE A 17 -5.28 -11.98 17.40
C PHE A 17 -4.56 -10.61 17.40
N ALA A 18 -4.02 -10.19 16.26
CA ALA A 18 -3.35 -8.90 16.11
C ALA A 18 -4.32 -7.75 16.41
N ASP A 19 -5.54 -7.79 15.86
CA ASP A 19 -6.59 -6.81 16.10
C ASP A 19 -6.91 -6.67 17.60
N ALA A 20 -7.05 -7.80 18.31
CA ALA A 20 -7.26 -7.78 19.76
C ALA A 20 -6.09 -7.12 20.54
N GLN A 21 -4.84 -7.29 20.08
CA GLN A 21 -3.71 -6.60 20.72
C GLN A 21 -3.73 -5.09 20.44
N VAL A 22 -4.08 -4.68 19.22
CA VAL A 22 -4.29 -3.26 18.87
C VAL A 22 -5.37 -2.65 19.76
N GLY A 23 -6.52 -3.33 19.92
CA GLY A 23 -7.59 -2.89 20.83
C GLY A 23 -7.07 -2.62 22.24
N ARG A 24 -6.31 -3.55 22.83
CA ARG A 24 -5.71 -3.38 24.18
C ARG A 24 -4.80 -2.15 24.30
N ILE A 25 -4.06 -1.83 23.25
CA ILE A 25 -3.20 -0.63 23.21
C ILE A 25 -4.06 0.62 23.16
N LEU A 26 -5.10 0.63 22.33
CA LEU A 26 -6.01 1.77 22.21
C LEU A 26 -6.82 2.01 23.51
N ASP A 27 -7.32 0.94 24.15
CA ASP A 27 -7.97 1.02 25.44
C ASP A 27 -7.03 1.65 26.50
N ARG A 28 -5.76 1.24 26.50
CA ARG A 28 -4.78 1.78 27.43
C ARG A 28 -4.47 3.26 27.18
N LEU A 29 -4.48 3.66 25.94
CA LEU A 29 -4.33 5.07 25.55
C LEU A 29 -5.49 5.92 26.10
N ASP A 30 -6.70 5.39 26.02
CA ASP A 30 -7.91 6.05 26.55
C ASP A 30 -7.91 6.11 28.09
N GLU A 31 -7.60 5.00 28.77
CA GLU A 31 -7.49 4.95 30.23
C GLU A 31 -6.48 5.98 30.78
N LEU A 32 -5.41 6.25 30.03
CA LEU A 32 -4.39 7.22 30.42
C LEU A 32 -4.71 8.66 30.00
N ASN A 33 -5.84 8.89 29.33
CA ASN A 33 -6.25 10.19 28.76
C ASN A 33 -5.17 10.78 27.81
N LEU A 34 -4.51 9.95 27.01
CA LEU A 34 -3.46 10.36 26.09
C LEU A 34 -3.95 10.50 24.64
N ARG A 35 -5.15 10.02 24.31
CA ARG A 35 -5.71 10.04 22.95
C ARG A 35 -5.66 11.43 22.31
N GLU A 36 -6.03 12.45 23.05
CA GLU A 36 -6.09 13.84 22.57
C GLU A 36 -4.72 14.48 22.30
N ASN A 37 -3.63 13.75 22.57
CA ASN A 37 -2.26 14.20 22.31
C ASN A 37 -1.41 13.12 21.64
N THR A 38 -2.05 12.20 20.91
CA THR A 38 -1.34 11.08 20.28
C THR A 38 -1.79 10.90 18.83
N ILE A 39 -0.82 10.82 17.93
CA ILE A 39 -1.03 10.36 16.56
C ILE A 39 -0.94 8.83 16.59
N VAL A 40 -1.98 8.16 16.08
CA VAL A 40 -2.03 6.70 15.99
C VAL A 40 -1.91 6.30 14.53
N VAL A 41 -0.97 5.41 14.23
CA VAL A 41 -0.80 4.81 12.90
C VAL A 41 -0.87 3.30 13.03
N LEU A 42 -1.80 2.68 12.33
CA LEU A 42 -1.84 1.26 12.07
C LEU A 42 -1.41 1.03 10.62
N TRP A 43 -0.34 0.29 10.44
CA TRP A 43 0.24 0.03 9.14
C TRP A 43 0.73 -1.41 9.04
N GLY A 44 0.44 -2.05 7.89
CA GLY A 44 1.06 -3.32 7.50
C GLY A 44 2.28 -3.05 6.62
N ASP A 45 3.39 -3.72 6.88
CA ASP A 45 4.63 -3.57 6.10
C ASP A 45 4.50 -4.15 4.69
N HIS A 46 3.63 -5.14 4.50
CA HIS A 46 3.25 -5.75 3.21
C HIS A 46 1.91 -6.48 3.33
N GLY A 47 1.36 -6.89 2.20
CA GLY A 47 0.21 -7.79 2.13
C GLY A 47 0.62 -9.27 2.11
N TRP A 48 -0.31 -10.17 1.71
CA TRP A 48 -0.09 -11.61 1.73
C TRP A 48 -0.99 -12.34 0.75
N HIS A 49 -0.42 -13.19 -0.10
CA HIS A 49 -1.18 -14.11 -0.96
C HIS A 49 -1.69 -15.31 -0.18
N LEU A 50 -2.93 -15.68 -0.41
CA LEU A 50 -3.61 -16.85 0.15
C LEU A 50 -4.06 -17.83 -0.94
N GLY A 51 -3.27 -17.94 -1.99
CA GLY A 51 -3.47 -18.80 -3.15
C GLY A 51 -3.69 -18.02 -4.45
N GLU A 52 -3.83 -16.70 -4.42
CA GLU A 52 -3.88 -15.84 -5.59
C GLU A 52 -2.57 -16.00 -6.38
N HIS A 53 -2.63 -16.00 -7.70
CA HIS A 53 -1.49 -16.27 -8.59
C HIS A 53 -0.74 -17.59 -8.29
N SER A 54 -1.41 -18.55 -7.60
CA SER A 54 -0.79 -19.79 -7.09
C SER A 54 0.33 -19.54 -6.06
N ILE A 55 0.39 -18.36 -5.46
CA ILE A 55 1.39 -17.93 -4.46
C ILE A 55 0.80 -18.08 -3.06
N TRP A 56 1.62 -18.55 -2.12
CA TRP A 56 1.36 -18.58 -0.69
C TRP A 56 2.48 -17.81 0.01
N GLY A 57 2.24 -16.51 0.31
CA GLY A 57 3.26 -15.66 0.89
C GLY A 57 3.23 -14.23 0.36
N LYS A 58 4.37 -13.54 0.39
CA LYS A 58 4.47 -12.10 0.15
C LYS A 58 5.49 -11.71 -0.94
N HIS A 59 6.26 -12.64 -1.46
CA HIS A 59 7.37 -12.34 -2.38
C HIS A 59 6.89 -12.23 -3.82
N ALA A 60 6.07 -11.21 -4.11
CA ALA A 60 5.54 -10.90 -5.43
C ALA A 60 5.29 -9.39 -5.57
N LEU A 61 5.12 -8.94 -6.81
CA LEU A 61 4.84 -7.53 -7.14
C LEU A 61 3.36 -7.30 -7.50
N PHE A 62 2.48 -8.18 -7.06
CA PHE A 62 1.03 -8.08 -7.22
C PHE A 62 0.36 -7.33 -6.08
N GLU A 63 -0.89 -6.94 -6.29
CA GLU A 63 -1.70 -6.16 -5.35
C GLU A 63 -1.78 -6.82 -3.97
N GLU A 64 -1.93 -8.15 -3.88
CA GLU A 64 -2.03 -8.88 -2.61
C GLU A 64 -0.78 -8.75 -1.74
N SER A 65 0.39 -8.59 -2.34
CA SER A 65 1.65 -8.36 -1.61
C SER A 65 1.89 -6.89 -1.29
N LEU A 66 1.44 -5.97 -2.15
CA LEU A 66 1.85 -4.57 -2.11
C LEU A 66 0.80 -3.66 -1.47
N ARG A 67 -0.49 -4.03 -1.53
CA ARG A 67 -1.55 -3.29 -0.87
C ARG A 67 -1.67 -3.72 0.58
N SER A 68 -1.02 -3.00 1.46
CA SER A 68 -1.14 -3.18 2.91
C SER A 68 -2.09 -2.16 3.54
N PRO A 69 -2.69 -2.47 4.70
CA PRO A 69 -3.54 -1.51 5.40
C PRO A 69 -2.72 -0.33 5.90
N LEU A 70 -3.30 0.86 5.81
CA LEU A 70 -2.79 2.08 6.43
C LEU A 70 -3.96 2.87 7.02
N ILE A 71 -3.93 3.07 8.34
CA ILE A 71 -4.91 3.87 9.07
C ILE A 71 -4.16 4.92 9.87
N ILE A 72 -4.53 6.18 9.71
CA ILE A 72 -3.95 7.29 10.47
C ILE A 72 -5.07 8.01 11.21
N SER A 73 -4.88 8.17 12.51
CA SER A 73 -5.78 8.92 13.38
C SER A 73 -4.98 9.92 14.21
N TYR A 74 -5.46 11.16 14.30
CA TYR A 74 -4.82 12.20 15.12
C TYR A 74 -5.90 13.17 15.64
N PRO A 75 -5.62 13.89 16.74
CA PRO A 75 -6.54 14.89 17.29
C PRO A 75 -6.86 15.99 16.27
N GLY A 76 -8.16 16.22 16.06
CA GLY A 76 -8.62 17.26 15.12
C GLY A 76 -8.58 16.86 13.64
N ILE A 77 -8.47 15.56 13.31
CA ILE A 77 -8.62 15.09 11.92
C ILE A 77 -9.99 15.58 11.36
N PRO A 78 -10.02 16.24 10.18
CA PRO A 78 -11.24 16.88 9.69
C PRO A 78 -12.35 15.90 9.31
N ASN A 79 -11.98 14.71 8.81
CA ASN A 79 -12.91 13.73 8.25
C ASN A 79 -12.68 12.33 8.88
N PRO A 80 -12.97 12.15 10.20
CA PRO A 80 -12.72 10.87 10.86
C PRO A 80 -13.59 9.75 10.26
N GLY A 81 -13.02 8.55 10.14
CA GLY A 81 -13.72 7.37 9.66
C GLY A 81 -13.94 7.32 8.15
N GLN A 82 -13.42 8.26 7.38
CA GLN A 82 -13.51 8.24 5.93
C GLN A 82 -12.42 7.38 5.31
N LEU A 83 -12.77 6.73 4.18
CA LEU A 83 -11.83 6.01 3.32
C LEU A 83 -11.33 6.92 2.20
N SER A 84 -10.04 6.82 1.89
CA SER A 84 -9.48 7.32 0.64
C SER A 84 -9.08 6.17 -0.28
N HIS A 85 -9.30 6.35 -1.57
CA HIS A 85 -8.85 5.43 -2.63
C HIS A 85 -7.57 5.92 -3.33
N SER A 86 -6.98 7.00 -2.84
CA SER A 86 -5.75 7.56 -3.39
C SER A 86 -4.58 6.60 -3.23
N MET A 87 -3.76 6.46 -4.27
CA MET A 87 -2.51 5.71 -4.18
C MET A 87 -1.51 6.47 -3.31
N VAL A 88 -0.84 5.72 -2.45
CA VAL A 88 0.18 6.22 -1.51
C VAL A 88 1.29 5.19 -1.37
N GLU A 89 2.44 5.62 -0.89
CA GLU A 89 3.57 4.73 -0.62
C GLU A 89 3.90 4.67 0.88
N THR A 90 4.49 3.59 1.34
CA THR A 90 4.96 3.43 2.73
C THR A 90 5.94 4.53 3.15
N ILE A 91 6.77 5.02 2.23
CA ILE A 91 7.73 6.10 2.48
C ILE A 91 7.06 7.44 2.81
N ASP A 92 5.78 7.61 2.52
CA ASP A 92 4.99 8.80 2.81
C ASP A 92 4.62 8.92 4.30
N ILE A 93 4.67 7.81 5.03
CA ILE A 93 4.31 7.79 6.46
C ILE A 93 5.23 8.73 7.26
N PHE A 94 6.53 8.69 7.02
CA PHE A 94 7.50 9.47 7.79
C PHE A 94 7.31 10.99 7.62
N PRO A 95 7.28 11.56 6.40
CA PRO A 95 7.02 12.99 6.23
C PRO A 95 5.62 13.40 6.71
N THR A 96 4.63 12.52 6.61
CA THR A 96 3.28 12.77 7.15
C THR A 96 3.32 12.93 8.67
N LEU A 97 3.96 12.01 9.39
CA LEU A 97 4.08 12.09 10.83
C LEU A 97 4.86 13.32 11.28
N ALA A 98 5.92 13.69 10.56
CA ALA A 98 6.67 14.91 10.86
C ALA A 98 5.77 16.15 10.75
N GLU A 99 4.98 16.26 9.68
CA GLU A 99 4.07 17.38 9.48
C GLU A 99 2.96 17.41 10.53
N LEU A 100 2.32 16.28 10.82
CA LEU A 100 1.26 16.18 11.84
C LEU A 100 1.76 16.53 13.26
N ALA A 101 3.04 16.24 13.54
CA ALA A 101 3.69 16.58 14.80
C ALA A 101 4.23 18.03 14.84
N GLY A 102 4.04 18.83 13.78
CA GLY A 102 4.57 20.19 13.69
C GLY A 102 6.10 20.25 13.53
N LEU A 103 6.72 19.18 13.09
CA LEU A 103 8.17 19.10 12.86
C LEU A 103 8.52 19.51 11.41
N PRO A 104 9.74 19.99 11.16
CA PRO A 104 10.17 20.31 9.80
C PRO A 104 10.21 19.05 8.91
N LYS A 105 9.95 19.25 7.60
CA LYS A 105 10.05 18.16 6.62
C LYS A 105 11.43 17.49 6.70
N PRO A 106 11.49 16.16 6.78
CA PRO A 106 12.76 15.42 6.78
C PRO A 106 13.58 15.69 5.50
N LYS A 107 14.86 16.04 5.65
CA LYS A 107 15.72 16.50 4.53
C LYS A 107 16.02 15.40 3.49
N HIS A 108 15.95 14.13 3.89
CA HIS A 108 16.33 12.97 3.06
C HIS A 108 15.15 11.99 2.92
N SER A 109 13.94 12.53 2.81
CA SER A 109 12.74 11.72 2.57
C SER A 109 12.31 11.85 1.12
N ASP A 110 12.25 10.74 0.41
CA ASP A 110 11.68 10.65 -0.94
C ASP A 110 10.15 10.62 -0.92
N GLY A 111 9.54 10.37 0.24
CA GLY A 111 8.11 10.38 0.42
C GLY A 111 7.52 11.80 0.46
N VAL A 112 6.22 11.87 0.25
CA VAL A 112 5.42 13.08 0.35
C VAL A 112 4.44 12.98 1.52
N SER A 113 4.06 14.12 2.11
CA SER A 113 3.07 14.09 3.20
C SER A 113 1.68 13.74 2.66
N LEU A 114 1.00 12.85 3.37
CA LEU A 114 -0.39 12.47 3.11
C LEU A 114 -1.39 13.45 3.74
N ARG A 115 -0.94 14.56 4.31
CA ARG A 115 -1.81 15.56 4.93
C ARG A 115 -2.94 16.03 4.00
N PRO A 116 -2.72 16.31 2.70
CA PRO A 116 -3.82 16.67 1.79
C PRO A 116 -4.91 15.60 1.68
N ILE A 117 -4.55 14.31 1.71
CA ILE A 117 -5.49 13.18 1.66
C ILE A 117 -6.23 13.03 2.99
N LEU A 118 -5.55 13.26 4.11
CA LEU A 118 -6.16 13.24 5.44
C LEU A 118 -7.15 14.40 5.65
N ASP A 119 -6.84 15.56 5.08
CA ASP A 119 -7.72 16.73 5.11
C ASP A 119 -8.90 16.61 4.13
N SER A 120 -8.71 15.91 2.99
CA SER A 120 -9.74 15.65 1.98
C SER A 120 -9.58 14.25 1.41
N PRO A 121 -10.39 13.26 1.80
CA PRO A 121 -10.27 11.87 1.35
C PRO A 121 -10.39 11.67 -0.18
N THR A 122 -10.89 12.68 -0.90
CA THR A 122 -10.99 12.69 -2.36
C THR A 122 -9.80 13.39 -3.04
N ALA A 123 -8.83 13.89 -2.27
CA ALA A 123 -7.62 14.46 -2.84
C ALA A 123 -6.84 13.40 -3.62
N THR A 124 -6.24 13.80 -4.74
CA THR A 124 -5.45 12.91 -5.58
C THR A 124 -4.15 12.52 -4.87
N GLY A 125 -3.87 11.21 -4.85
CA GLY A 125 -2.58 10.68 -4.44
C GLY A 125 -1.55 10.74 -5.57
N HIS A 126 -0.58 9.87 -5.53
CA HIS A 126 0.46 9.75 -6.57
C HIS A 126 0.63 8.29 -7.00
N ASP A 127 1.33 8.06 -8.11
CA ASP A 127 1.67 6.70 -8.52
C ASP A 127 2.53 6.03 -7.45
N ALA A 128 2.29 4.75 -7.18
CA ALA A 128 3.03 3.98 -6.19
C ALA A 128 4.00 3.00 -6.87
N PHE A 129 5.20 2.88 -6.32
CA PHE A 129 6.28 2.09 -6.87
C PHE A 129 6.78 1.05 -5.88
N ALA A 130 7.22 -0.09 -6.38
CA ALA A 130 7.95 -1.07 -5.61
C ALA A 130 8.96 -1.81 -6.50
N TYR A 131 9.93 -2.46 -5.86
CA TYR A 131 10.92 -3.26 -6.57
C TYR A 131 11.31 -4.50 -5.76
N PHE A 132 11.85 -5.49 -6.45
CA PHE A 132 12.40 -6.67 -5.83
C PHE A 132 13.93 -6.64 -5.92
N SER A 133 14.62 -6.57 -4.79
CA SER A 133 16.04 -6.25 -4.67
C SER A 133 17.03 -7.30 -5.22
N LYS A 134 16.55 -8.41 -5.77
CA LYS A 134 17.38 -9.51 -6.26
C LYS A 134 17.11 -9.88 -7.73
N GLY A 135 16.94 -8.88 -8.59
CA GLY A 135 16.81 -9.13 -10.01
C GLY A 135 15.50 -9.82 -10.40
N TYR A 136 14.37 -9.40 -9.83
CA TYR A 136 13.06 -9.94 -10.20
C TYR A 136 12.25 -8.94 -11.01
N GLY A 137 12.31 -7.64 -10.69
CA GLY A 137 11.61 -6.61 -11.41
C GLY A 137 11.23 -5.40 -10.58
N ARG A 138 10.59 -4.46 -11.26
CA ARG A 138 10.06 -3.20 -10.71
C ARG A 138 8.60 -3.07 -11.09
N THR A 139 7.81 -2.41 -10.28
CA THR A 139 6.39 -2.20 -10.56
C THR A 139 5.97 -0.78 -10.29
N ILE A 140 4.98 -0.34 -11.06
CA ILE A 140 4.23 0.89 -10.84
C ILE A 140 2.75 0.55 -10.72
N ARG A 141 2.08 1.17 -9.74
CA ARG A 141 0.63 1.15 -9.57
C ARG A 141 0.09 2.56 -9.76
N THR A 142 -0.69 2.76 -10.78
CA THR A 142 -1.46 3.99 -11.03
C THR A 142 -2.91 3.78 -10.61
N GLU A 143 -3.74 4.79 -10.70
CA GLU A 143 -5.17 4.66 -10.43
C GLU A 143 -5.84 3.54 -11.26
N THR A 144 -5.41 3.37 -12.50
CA THR A 144 -6.06 2.48 -13.47
C THR A 144 -5.27 1.20 -13.80
N HIS A 145 -3.95 1.20 -13.65
CA HIS A 145 -3.11 0.10 -14.09
C HIS A 145 -2.06 -0.28 -13.06
N ARG A 146 -1.69 -1.55 -13.08
CA ARG A 146 -0.40 -2.02 -12.56
C ARG A 146 0.45 -2.49 -13.74
N MET A 147 1.71 -2.11 -13.75
CA MET A 147 2.70 -2.68 -14.64
C MET A 147 3.86 -3.28 -13.82
N ILE A 148 4.30 -4.48 -14.21
CA ILE A 148 5.50 -5.13 -13.68
C ILE A 148 6.48 -5.24 -14.84
N ALA A 149 7.66 -4.63 -14.68
CA ALA A 149 8.77 -4.74 -15.62
C ALA A 149 9.81 -5.68 -15.02
N HIS A 150 9.95 -6.86 -15.61
CA HIS A 150 10.92 -7.87 -15.18
C HIS A 150 12.32 -7.56 -15.73
N ASP A 151 13.33 -7.98 -15.00
CA ASP A 151 14.74 -7.72 -15.38
C ASP A 151 15.18 -8.46 -16.65
N ASP A 152 14.45 -9.51 -17.06
CA ASP A 152 14.65 -10.23 -18.33
C ASP A 152 13.95 -9.56 -19.53
N GLY A 153 13.26 -8.43 -19.30
CA GLY A 153 12.53 -7.66 -20.31
C GLY A 153 11.08 -8.09 -20.50
N PHE A 154 10.59 -9.09 -19.77
CA PHE A 154 9.17 -9.44 -19.79
C PHE A 154 8.35 -8.34 -19.12
N ILE A 155 7.19 -7.99 -19.70
CA ILE A 155 6.29 -6.96 -19.19
C ILE A 155 4.93 -7.58 -18.89
N GLU A 156 4.42 -7.29 -17.70
CA GLU A 156 3.04 -7.54 -17.35
C GLU A 156 2.32 -6.20 -17.17
N LEU A 157 1.16 -6.05 -17.81
CA LEU A 157 0.27 -4.89 -17.63
C LEU A 157 -1.13 -5.38 -17.27
N TYR A 158 -1.68 -4.83 -16.20
CA TYR A 158 -2.99 -5.18 -15.68
C TYR A 158 -3.89 -3.95 -15.60
N ASP A 159 -5.13 -4.06 -16.14
CA ASP A 159 -6.12 -2.99 -16.13
C ASP A 159 -7.09 -3.20 -14.96
N HIS A 160 -6.92 -2.42 -13.91
CA HIS A 160 -7.76 -2.47 -12.71
C HIS A 160 -9.18 -1.91 -12.88
N ARG A 161 -9.50 -1.37 -14.05
CA ARG A 161 -10.89 -0.98 -14.41
C ARG A 161 -11.73 -2.18 -14.80
N THR A 162 -11.11 -3.33 -15.06
CA THR A 162 -11.79 -4.57 -15.46
C THR A 162 -11.94 -5.52 -14.26
N LEU A 163 -12.88 -6.46 -14.38
CA LEU A 163 -13.07 -7.51 -13.38
C LEU A 163 -11.95 -8.56 -13.40
N ALA A 164 -11.12 -8.57 -14.43
CA ALA A 164 -9.97 -9.47 -14.52
C ALA A 164 -8.90 -9.18 -13.47
N GLY A 165 -8.84 -7.93 -12.98
CA GLY A 165 -7.81 -7.52 -12.03
C GLY A 165 -6.42 -7.83 -12.57
N GLU A 166 -5.57 -8.47 -11.76
CA GLU A 166 -4.20 -8.86 -12.15
C GLU A 166 -4.12 -10.31 -12.71
N THR A 167 -5.18 -10.82 -13.33
CA THR A 167 -5.20 -12.18 -13.90
C THR A 167 -5.08 -12.23 -15.43
N SER A 168 -5.14 -11.09 -16.12
CA SER A 168 -5.02 -11.00 -17.58
C SER A 168 -4.00 -9.94 -17.96
N ASN A 169 -2.87 -10.38 -18.52
CA ASN A 169 -1.85 -9.46 -19.04
C ASN A 169 -2.34 -8.82 -20.34
N VAL A 170 -2.45 -7.50 -20.36
CA VAL A 170 -2.91 -6.70 -21.52
C VAL A 170 -1.77 -5.87 -22.15
N ALA A 171 -0.52 -6.21 -21.89
CA ALA A 171 0.63 -5.45 -22.38
C ALA A 171 0.68 -5.34 -23.91
N ASP A 172 0.39 -6.43 -24.62
CA ASP A 172 0.39 -6.45 -26.08
C ASP A 172 -0.77 -5.63 -26.67
N GLU A 173 -1.88 -5.51 -25.93
CA GLU A 173 -3.09 -4.78 -26.35
C GLU A 173 -2.96 -3.28 -26.09
N GLN A 174 -2.09 -2.85 -25.14
CA GLN A 174 -1.96 -1.47 -24.69
C GLN A 174 -0.49 -0.96 -24.73
N PRO A 175 0.21 -1.01 -25.87
CA PRO A 175 1.63 -0.68 -25.96
C PRO A 175 1.96 0.77 -25.58
N GLU A 176 1.04 1.72 -25.79
CA GLU A 176 1.23 3.12 -25.39
C GLU A 176 1.22 3.30 -23.86
N VAL A 177 0.36 2.54 -23.18
CA VAL A 177 0.34 2.53 -21.69
C VAL A 177 1.64 1.93 -21.18
N VAL A 178 2.09 0.80 -21.74
CA VAL A 178 3.38 0.18 -21.40
C VAL A 178 4.52 1.19 -21.53
N ARG A 179 4.62 1.89 -22.68
CA ARG A 179 5.69 2.89 -22.91
C ARG A 179 5.66 4.00 -21.86
N THR A 180 4.48 4.51 -21.56
CA THR A 180 4.30 5.60 -20.58
C THR A 180 4.71 5.17 -19.17
N LEU A 181 4.28 3.97 -18.75
CA LEU A 181 4.56 3.48 -17.41
C LEU A 181 6.02 3.03 -17.26
N LEU A 182 6.61 2.47 -18.31
CA LEU A 182 8.03 2.10 -18.32
C LEU A 182 8.92 3.33 -18.13
N ALA A 183 8.66 4.42 -18.84
CA ALA A 183 9.38 5.68 -18.65
C ALA A 183 9.25 6.23 -17.21
N LYS A 184 8.09 6.06 -16.56
CA LYS A 184 7.92 6.44 -15.15
C LYS A 184 8.74 5.58 -14.19
N ILE A 185 8.80 4.25 -14.45
CA ILE A 185 9.63 3.32 -13.66
C ILE A 185 11.11 3.70 -13.80
N GLU A 186 11.59 3.94 -15.01
CA GLU A 186 12.97 4.35 -15.29
C GLU A 186 13.31 5.63 -14.53
N ALA A 187 12.49 6.67 -14.67
CA ALA A 187 12.70 7.94 -13.98
C ALA A 187 12.66 7.84 -12.44
N ARG A 188 12.00 6.82 -11.89
CA ARG A 188 11.90 6.63 -10.42
C ARG A 188 13.13 5.92 -9.85
N PHE A 189 13.76 5.03 -10.61
CA PHE A 189 14.79 4.12 -10.13
C PHE A 189 16.19 4.39 -10.71
N GLU A 190 16.35 5.37 -11.57
CA GLU A 190 17.64 5.95 -12.01
C GLU A 190 18.12 7.02 -11.01
#